data_949c3303decf280427422f31a2879415
#
_entry.id   949c3303decf280427422f31a2879415
#
_cell.length_a   1.000
_cell.length_b   1.000
_cell.length_c   1.000
_cell.angle_alpha   90.00
_cell.angle_beta   90.00
_cell.angle_gamma   90.00
#
_symmetry.space_group_name_H-M   'P 1'
#
loop_
_entity.id
_entity.type
_entity.pdbx_description
1 polymer ?
#
loop_
_entity_poly.entity_id
_entity_poly.type
_entity_poly.pdbx_seq_one_letter_code
_entity_poly.pdbx_strand_id
1 'polypeptide(L)'
;EILSGLVGSEMCIETGYLVIIFIVTILFWITCFNWLNAICIHRALAKSKRIPVQLMDYVFAVLVALIVMLSIKWVGILIINALLILPAASSRNLSVNMREYHVFSIIFSVFSGVMGLILSYYTNVATGPMIVIIASVIYFVTYFFGRKWKE
;
A
#
# COMPACT_ATOMS: atom_id res chain seq x y z
N GLU A 1 6.53 -26.92 27.95
CA GLU A 1 7.04 -27.35 26.61
C GLU A 1 5.93 -27.51 25.58
N ILE A 2 4.70 -27.87 25.96
CA ILE A 2 3.57 -28.00 25.01
C ILE A 2 3.06 -26.64 24.53
N LEU A 3 3.12 -25.60 25.36
CA LEU A 3 2.67 -24.23 24.99
C LEU A 3 3.62 -23.57 23.97
N SER A 4 4.92 -23.83 24.03
CA SER A 4 5.87 -23.24 23.06
C SER A 4 5.76 -23.87 21.67
N GLY A 5 5.38 -25.15 21.60
CA GLY A 5 5.11 -25.81 20.32
C GLY A 5 3.85 -25.34 19.63
N LEU A 6 2.79 -25.02 20.37
CA LEU A 6 1.53 -24.47 19.85
C LEU A 6 1.69 -23.03 19.32
N VAL A 7 2.41 -22.18 20.04
CA VAL A 7 2.71 -20.80 19.60
C VAL A 7 3.58 -20.78 18.34
N GLY A 8 4.54 -21.69 18.22
CA GLY A 8 5.38 -21.80 17.02
C GLY A 8 4.61 -22.28 15.78
N SER A 9 3.65 -23.20 15.94
CA SER A 9 2.84 -23.69 14.83
C SER A 9 1.81 -22.67 14.33
N GLU A 10 1.20 -21.91 15.23
CA GLU A 10 0.28 -20.83 14.85
C GLU A 10 0.99 -19.69 14.10
N MET A 11 2.18 -19.30 14.53
CA MET A 11 2.99 -18.29 13.82
C MET A 11 3.42 -18.77 12.42
N CYS A 12 3.77 -20.04 12.25
CA CYS A 12 4.12 -20.60 10.94
C CYS A 12 2.95 -20.61 9.96
N ILE A 13 1.77 -20.99 10.43
CA ILE A 13 0.55 -21.01 9.58
C ILE A 13 0.16 -19.59 9.18
N GLU A 14 0.24 -18.66 10.11
CA GLU A 14 -0.12 -17.24 9.88
C GLU A 14 0.86 -16.57 8.90
N THR A 15 2.15 -16.82 9.01
CA THR A 15 3.17 -16.36 8.07
C THR A 15 2.98 -16.98 6.68
N GLY A 16 2.61 -18.25 6.60
CA GLY A 16 2.29 -18.92 5.34
C GLY A 16 1.11 -18.26 4.61
N TYR A 17 0.07 -17.88 5.34
CA TYR A 17 -1.09 -17.14 4.79
C TYR A 17 -0.69 -15.79 4.22
N LEU A 18 0.16 -15.03 4.90
CA LEU A 18 0.66 -13.73 4.43
C LEU A 18 1.45 -13.87 3.13
N VAL A 19 2.32 -14.88 3.03
CA VAL A 19 3.10 -15.12 1.81
C VAL A 19 2.20 -15.50 0.64
N ILE A 20 1.20 -16.34 0.85
CA ILE A 20 0.25 -16.74 -0.20
C ILE A 20 -0.52 -15.52 -0.71
N ILE A 21 -1.06 -14.70 0.20
CA ILE A 21 -1.81 -13.48 -0.18
C ILE A 21 -0.90 -12.48 -0.89
N PHE A 22 0.35 -12.34 -0.47
CA PHE A 22 1.32 -11.49 -1.15
C PHE A 22 1.57 -11.94 -2.59
N ILE A 23 1.77 -13.23 -2.82
CA ILE A 23 1.97 -13.81 -4.16
C ILE A 23 0.71 -13.61 -5.02
N VAL A 24 -0.48 -13.89 -4.48
CA VAL A 24 -1.76 -13.70 -5.17
C VAL A 24 -1.95 -12.22 -5.55
N THR A 25 -1.60 -11.30 -4.66
CA THR A 25 -1.70 -9.85 -4.91
C THR A 25 -0.76 -9.41 -6.03
N ILE A 26 0.47 -9.88 -6.04
CA ILE A 26 1.44 -9.56 -7.10
C ILE A 26 0.95 -10.11 -8.44
N LEU A 27 0.51 -11.38 -8.49
CA LEU A 27 -0.03 -12.00 -9.70
C LEU A 27 -1.25 -11.23 -10.23
N PHE A 28 -2.19 -10.89 -9.36
CA PHE A 28 -3.36 -10.09 -9.71
C PHE A 28 -2.93 -8.72 -10.25
N TRP A 29 -1.97 -8.07 -9.62
CA TRP A 29 -1.52 -6.75 -10.03
C TRP A 29 -0.85 -6.77 -11.41
N ILE A 30 0.02 -7.74 -11.69
CA ILE A 30 0.68 -7.91 -12.99
C ILE A 30 -0.34 -8.18 -14.11
N THR A 31 -1.32 -9.06 -13.86
CA THR A 31 -2.33 -9.44 -14.86
C THR A 31 -3.38 -8.36 -15.10
N CYS A 32 -3.81 -7.67 -14.04
CA CYS A 32 -4.91 -6.71 -14.10
C CYS A 32 -4.45 -5.25 -14.18
N PHE A 33 -3.14 -4.97 -14.12
CA PHE A 33 -2.58 -3.61 -14.12
C PHE A 33 -3.11 -2.72 -15.26
N ASN A 34 -3.08 -3.23 -16.48
CA ASN A 34 -3.54 -2.47 -17.65
C ASN A 34 -5.05 -2.24 -17.63
N TRP A 35 -5.83 -3.19 -17.11
CA TRP A 35 -7.28 -3.08 -17.02
C TRP A 35 -7.70 -2.14 -15.92
N LEU A 36 -7.07 -2.21 -14.76
CA LEU A 36 -7.29 -1.29 -13.64
C LEU A 36 -6.96 0.15 -14.02
N ASN A 37 -5.83 0.39 -14.69
CA ASN A 37 -5.48 1.72 -15.18
C ASN A 37 -6.50 2.26 -16.19
N ALA A 38 -6.98 1.43 -17.10
CA ALA A 38 -8.02 1.81 -18.06
C ALA A 38 -9.34 2.19 -17.37
N ILE A 39 -9.73 1.46 -16.32
CA ILE A 39 -10.92 1.72 -15.51
C ILE A 39 -10.77 3.03 -14.71
N CYS A 40 -9.59 3.29 -14.14
CA CYS A 40 -9.31 4.51 -13.37
C CYS A 40 -9.34 5.78 -14.23
N ILE A 41 -8.88 5.71 -15.50
CA ILE A 41 -8.81 6.88 -16.38
C ILE A 41 -10.20 7.19 -16.98
N HIS A 42 -10.87 6.19 -17.55
CA HIS A 42 -12.18 6.36 -18.18
C HIS A 42 -13.05 5.10 -18.07
N ARG A 43 -13.94 5.08 -17.09
CA ARG A 43 -14.92 3.98 -16.90
C ARG A 43 -15.79 3.73 -18.14
N ALA A 44 -16.16 4.78 -18.87
CA ALA A 44 -16.96 4.67 -20.08
C ALA A 44 -16.21 3.95 -21.21
N LEU A 45 -14.92 4.25 -21.40
CA LEU A 45 -14.06 3.60 -22.40
C LEU A 45 -13.75 2.15 -22.03
N ALA A 46 -13.58 1.83 -20.76
CA ALA A 46 -13.38 0.46 -20.28
C ALA A 46 -14.63 -0.41 -20.57
N LYS A 47 -15.83 0.16 -20.40
CA LYS A 47 -17.09 -0.52 -20.67
C LYS A 47 -17.29 -0.78 -22.17
N SER A 48 -16.86 0.10 -23.05
CA SER A 48 -16.93 -0.09 -24.50
C SER A 48 -15.99 -1.19 -25.01
N LYS A 49 -14.90 -1.47 -24.31
CA LYS A 49 -13.97 -2.57 -24.59
C LYS A 49 -14.42 -3.93 -24.03
N ARG A 50 -15.68 -4.07 -23.60
CA ARG A 50 -16.26 -5.28 -22.99
C ARG A 50 -15.50 -5.78 -21.75
N ILE A 51 -14.78 -4.93 -21.04
CA ILE A 51 -14.14 -5.28 -19.78
C ILE A 51 -15.23 -5.38 -18.71
N PRO A 52 -15.29 -6.47 -17.93
CA PRO A 52 -16.26 -6.60 -16.84
C PRO A 52 -15.85 -5.69 -15.65
N VAL A 53 -16.11 -4.39 -15.79
CA VAL A 53 -15.70 -3.35 -14.82
C VAL A 53 -16.17 -3.67 -13.41
N GLN A 54 -17.44 -4.10 -13.28
CA GLN A 54 -18.02 -4.42 -11.98
C GLN A 54 -17.30 -5.59 -11.29
N LEU A 55 -17.01 -6.65 -12.04
CA LEU A 55 -16.31 -7.82 -11.49
C LEU A 55 -14.89 -7.46 -11.06
N MET A 56 -14.20 -6.63 -11.83
CA MET A 56 -12.86 -6.14 -11.48
C MET A 56 -12.87 -5.26 -10.22
N ASP A 57 -13.85 -4.36 -10.11
CA ASP A 57 -14.02 -3.52 -8.92
C ASP A 57 -14.29 -4.39 -7.67
N TYR A 58 -15.13 -5.42 -7.77
CA TYR A 58 -15.40 -6.34 -6.65
C TYR A 58 -14.18 -7.16 -6.25
N VAL A 59 -13.49 -7.76 -7.22
CA VAL A 59 -12.28 -8.57 -6.94
C VAL A 59 -11.21 -7.70 -6.29
N PHE A 60 -10.99 -6.50 -6.80
CA PHE A 60 -10.04 -5.55 -6.24
C PHE A 60 -10.42 -5.15 -4.80
N ALA A 61 -11.69 -4.81 -4.55
CA ALA A 61 -12.17 -4.43 -3.23
C ALA A 61 -12.02 -5.57 -2.20
N VAL A 62 -12.37 -6.80 -2.58
CA VAL A 62 -12.20 -7.99 -1.72
C VAL A 62 -10.73 -8.25 -1.42
N LEU A 63 -9.85 -8.12 -2.41
CA LEU A 63 -8.41 -8.32 -2.24
C LEU A 63 -7.81 -7.29 -1.29
N VAL A 64 -8.14 -6.01 -1.46
CA VAL A 64 -7.71 -4.94 -0.56
C VAL A 64 -8.26 -5.16 0.86
N ALA A 65 -9.53 -5.54 1.00
CA ALA A 65 -10.13 -5.81 2.30
C ALA A 65 -9.44 -6.96 3.04
N LEU A 66 -9.09 -8.04 2.34
CA LEU A 66 -8.33 -9.17 2.91
C LEU A 66 -6.94 -8.74 3.38
N ILE A 67 -6.21 -7.98 2.55
CA ILE A 67 -4.88 -7.48 2.90
C ILE A 67 -4.96 -6.59 4.14
N VAL A 68 -5.89 -5.64 4.16
CA VAL A 68 -6.07 -4.71 5.28
C VAL A 68 -6.44 -5.46 6.55
N MET A 69 -7.40 -6.39 6.49
CA MET A 69 -7.84 -7.16 7.65
C MET A 69 -6.71 -7.98 8.28
N LEU A 70 -5.87 -8.62 7.47
CA LEU A 70 -4.72 -9.37 7.97
C LEU A 70 -3.62 -8.45 8.51
N SER A 71 -3.40 -7.32 7.86
CA SER A 71 -2.37 -6.38 8.26
C SER A 71 -2.69 -5.64 9.56
N ILE A 72 -3.98 -5.41 9.88
CA ILE A 72 -4.41 -4.78 11.13
C ILE A 72 -3.90 -5.55 12.36
N LYS A 73 -3.88 -6.87 12.29
CA LYS A 73 -3.46 -7.72 13.39
C LYS A 73 -1.98 -7.53 13.76
N TRP A 74 -1.13 -7.23 12.75
CA TRP A 74 0.31 -7.11 12.93
C TRP A 74 0.78 -5.67 13.14
N VAL A 75 0.21 -4.73 12.43
CA VAL A 75 0.73 -3.35 12.32
C VAL A 75 -0.17 -2.33 13.01
N GLY A 76 -1.45 -2.66 13.18
CA GLY A 76 -2.45 -1.76 13.75
C GLY A 76 -3.11 -0.86 12.71
N ILE A 77 -4.35 -0.49 12.99
CA ILE A 77 -5.24 0.21 12.06
C ILE A 77 -4.73 1.61 11.66
N LEU A 78 -4.10 2.34 12.58
CA LEU A 78 -3.61 3.70 12.32
C LEU A 78 -2.48 3.72 11.29
N ILE A 79 -1.56 2.76 11.39
CA ILE A 79 -0.41 2.68 10.50
C ILE A 79 -0.84 2.29 9.10
N ILE A 80 -1.76 1.34 8.98
CA ILE A 80 -2.25 0.88 7.67
C ILE A 80 -2.94 2.01 6.93
N ASN A 81 -3.84 2.74 7.58
CA ASN A 81 -4.51 3.88 6.98
C ASN A 81 -3.51 4.96 6.53
N ALA A 82 -2.50 5.25 7.35
CA ALA A 82 -1.47 6.22 7.00
C ALA A 82 -0.61 5.76 5.82
N LEU A 83 -0.13 4.51 5.83
CA LEU A 83 0.69 3.96 4.74
C LEU A 83 -0.08 3.78 3.42
N LEU A 84 -1.39 3.66 3.47
CA LEU A 84 -2.22 3.52 2.28
C LEU A 84 -2.50 4.88 1.63
N ILE A 85 -2.72 5.92 2.43
CA ILE A 85 -3.15 7.23 1.95
C ILE A 85 -1.97 8.18 1.69
N LEU A 86 -1.01 8.30 2.63
CA LEU A 86 0.05 9.32 2.56
C LEU A 86 1.02 9.13 1.39
N PRO A 87 1.58 7.94 1.11
CA PRO A 87 2.45 7.74 -0.04
C PRO A 87 1.72 7.93 -1.38
N ALA A 88 0.47 7.51 -1.46
CA ALA A 88 -0.36 7.71 -2.64
C ALA A 88 -0.66 9.19 -2.90
N ALA A 89 -0.97 9.96 -1.86
CA ALA A 89 -1.18 11.40 -1.96
C ALA A 89 0.12 12.15 -2.32
N SER A 90 1.26 11.73 -1.76
CA SER A 90 2.59 12.30 -2.05
C SER A 90 2.97 12.08 -3.51
N SER A 91 2.79 10.89 -4.02
CA SER A 91 3.11 10.55 -5.41
C SER A 91 2.23 11.31 -6.41
N ARG A 92 0.95 11.55 -6.08
CA ARG A 92 0.04 12.32 -6.92
C ARG A 92 0.47 13.79 -7.10
N ASN A 93 1.16 14.35 -6.13
CA ASN A 93 1.65 15.72 -6.21
C ASN A 93 2.79 15.87 -7.23
N LEU A 94 3.61 14.83 -7.41
CA LEU A 94 4.78 14.86 -8.30
C LEU A 94 4.55 14.18 -9.65
N SER A 95 3.61 13.23 -9.74
CA SER A 95 3.42 12.45 -10.98
C SER A 95 2.55 13.18 -12.00
N VAL A 96 2.96 13.08 -13.26
CA VAL A 96 2.18 13.52 -14.43
C VAL A 96 1.51 12.31 -15.08
N ASN A 97 2.17 11.14 -15.05
CA ASN A 97 1.70 9.90 -15.67
C ASN A 97 1.31 8.85 -14.64
N MET A 98 0.35 7.98 -14.98
CA MET A 98 -0.09 6.89 -14.10
C MET A 98 1.03 5.89 -13.76
N ARG A 99 1.97 5.65 -14.67
CA ARG A 99 3.13 4.78 -14.39
C ARG A 99 4.06 5.39 -13.36
N GLU A 100 4.37 6.66 -13.50
CA GLU A 100 5.18 7.43 -12.54
C GLU A 100 4.51 7.46 -11.16
N TYR A 101 3.19 7.64 -11.14
CA TYR A 101 2.40 7.61 -9.90
C TYR A 101 2.63 6.33 -9.09
N HIS A 102 2.55 5.16 -9.74
CA HIS A 102 2.75 3.89 -9.05
C HIS A 102 4.20 3.71 -8.57
N VAL A 103 5.19 4.08 -9.40
CA VAL A 103 6.60 3.98 -9.03
C VAL A 103 6.92 4.89 -7.84
N PHE A 104 6.52 6.16 -7.89
CA PHE A 104 6.74 7.10 -6.78
C PHE A 104 6.01 6.67 -5.51
N SER A 105 4.78 6.14 -5.62
CA SER A 105 4.04 5.63 -4.46
C SER A 105 4.78 4.49 -3.75
N ILE A 106 5.34 3.55 -4.52
CA ILE A 106 6.13 2.44 -3.96
C ILE A 106 7.41 2.97 -3.32
N ILE A 107 8.14 3.85 -3.99
CA ILE A 107 9.39 4.43 -3.46
C ILE A 107 9.11 5.17 -2.14
N PHE A 108 8.10 6.03 -2.09
CA PHE A 108 7.78 6.77 -0.87
C PHE A 108 7.29 5.87 0.26
N SER A 109 6.53 4.81 -0.04
CA SER A 109 6.09 3.84 0.96
C SER A 109 7.27 3.08 1.57
N VAL A 110 8.18 2.56 0.74
CA VAL A 110 9.37 1.85 1.21
C VAL A 110 10.28 2.80 1.99
N PHE A 111 10.52 4.00 1.48
CA PHE A 111 11.37 4.99 2.13
C PHE A 111 10.82 5.42 3.50
N SER A 112 9.52 5.71 3.59
CA SER A 112 8.90 6.07 4.86
C SER A 112 8.92 4.92 5.88
N GLY A 113 8.74 3.69 5.41
CA GLY A 113 8.80 2.50 6.25
C GLY A 113 10.20 2.27 6.82
N VAL A 114 11.22 2.25 5.97
CA VAL A 114 12.61 2.02 6.38
C VAL A 114 13.11 3.13 7.30
N MET A 115 12.92 4.39 6.93
CA MET A 115 13.33 5.53 7.75
C MET A 115 12.57 5.59 9.07
N GLY A 116 11.28 5.21 9.06
CA GLY A 116 10.46 5.11 10.26
C GLY A 116 10.97 4.07 11.25
N LEU A 117 11.37 2.91 10.76
CA LEU A 117 11.96 1.85 11.58
C LEU A 117 13.30 2.28 12.17
N ILE A 118 14.19 2.85 11.37
CA ILE A 118 15.50 3.31 11.82
C ILE A 118 15.35 4.38 12.91
N LEU A 119 14.51 5.37 12.66
CA LEU A 119 14.32 6.48 13.60
C LEU A 119 13.64 6.03 14.89
N SER A 120 12.67 5.10 14.81
CA SER A 120 12.04 4.46 15.95
C SER A 120 13.06 3.75 16.84
N TYR A 121 14.03 3.05 16.25
CA TYR A 121 15.09 2.37 16.98
C TYR A 121 15.96 3.36 17.77
N TYR A 122 16.37 4.49 17.16
CA TYR A 122 17.19 5.49 17.83
C TYR A 122 16.45 6.27 18.91
N THR A 123 15.17 6.52 18.73
CA THR A 123 14.37 7.34 19.67
C THR A 123 13.65 6.53 20.75
N ASN A 124 13.69 5.20 20.69
CA ASN A 124 12.94 4.30 21.58
C ASN A 124 11.43 4.60 21.62
N VAL A 125 10.88 5.10 20.53
CA VAL A 125 9.45 5.40 20.38
C VAL A 125 8.77 4.28 19.60
N ALA A 126 7.48 4.08 19.81
CA ALA A 126 6.70 3.07 19.05
C ALA A 126 6.85 3.26 17.54
N THR A 127 7.13 2.17 16.82
CA THR A 127 7.43 2.17 15.37
C THR A 127 6.30 2.76 14.53
N GLY A 128 5.05 2.50 14.92
CA GLY A 128 3.87 2.93 14.18
C GLY A 128 3.75 4.44 14.01
N PRO A 129 3.67 5.22 15.08
CA PRO A 129 3.60 6.67 15.01
C PRO A 129 4.79 7.29 14.29
N MET A 130 5.99 6.70 14.41
CA MET A 130 7.19 7.21 13.75
C MET A 130 7.11 7.09 12.22
N ILE A 131 6.62 5.96 11.72
CA ILE A 131 6.39 5.76 10.27
C ILE A 131 5.39 6.79 9.75
N VAL A 132 4.30 7.03 10.50
CA VAL A 132 3.26 8.01 10.12
C VAL A 132 3.82 9.43 10.07
N ILE A 133 4.64 9.83 11.04
CA ILE A 133 5.27 11.16 11.07
C ILE A 133 6.16 11.34 9.84
N ILE A 134 7.01 10.37 9.51
CA ILE A 134 7.88 10.47 8.35
C ILE A 134 7.08 10.51 7.04
N ALA A 135 6.07 9.66 6.90
CA ALA A 135 5.19 9.70 5.73
C ALA A 135 4.48 11.06 5.59
N SER A 136 4.07 11.67 6.70
CA SER A 136 3.47 12.99 6.73
C SER A 136 4.46 14.09 6.31
N VAL A 137 5.70 14.03 6.80
CA VAL A 137 6.76 14.97 6.40
C VAL A 137 7.03 14.87 4.89
N ILE A 138 7.14 13.65 4.34
CA ILE A 138 7.30 13.42 2.91
C ILE A 138 6.12 14.03 2.14
N TYR A 139 4.90 13.86 2.63
CA TYR A 139 3.72 14.46 2.01
C TYR A 139 3.80 15.98 1.96
N PHE A 140 4.17 16.66 3.05
CA PHE A 140 4.32 18.11 3.08
C PHE A 140 5.43 18.59 2.16
N VAL A 141 6.57 17.92 2.16
CA VAL A 141 7.70 18.25 1.25
C VAL A 141 7.25 18.14 -0.20
N THR A 142 6.63 17.03 -0.58
CA THR A 142 6.16 16.83 -1.96
C THR A 142 5.03 17.78 -2.34
N TYR A 143 4.20 18.22 -1.39
CA TYR A 143 3.17 19.23 -1.64
C TYR A 143 3.77 20.59 -1.97
N PHE A 144 4.77 21.06 -1.22
CA PHE A 144 5.44 22.33 -1.47
C PHE A 144 6.25 22.30 -2.78
N PHE A 145 6.97 21.21 -3.06
CA PHE A 145 7.76 21.09 -4.29
C PHE A 145 6.88 20.83 -5.53
N GLY A 146 5.84 20.02 -5.42
CA GLY A 146 4.95 19.69 -6.52
C GLY A 146 4.15 20.88 -7.05
N ARG A 147 3.87 21.86 -6.21
CA ARG A 147 3.23 23.13 -6.61
C ARG A 147 4.16 23.99 -7.51
N LYS A 148 5.46 23.93 -7.27
CA LYS A 148 6.48 24.69 -7.99
C LYS A 148 6.86 24.06 -9.35
N TRP A 149 6.51 22.81 -9.57
CA TRP A 149 6.81 22.08 -10.82
C TRP A 149 5.67 22.10 -11.83
N LYS A 150 4.48 22.55 -11.40
CA LYS A 150 3.28 22.67 -12.26
C LYS A 150 3.00 24.10 -12.72
N GLU A 151 3.75 25.09 -12.25
CA GLU A 151 3.82 26.46 -12.77
C GLU A 151 4.91 26.56 -13.86
#